data_390731868f3c70570a184f5a827babe4
#
_entry.id   390731868f3c70570a184f5a827babe4
#
_cell.length_a   1.000
_cell.length_b   1.000
_cell.length_c   1.000
_cell.angle_alpha   90.00
_cell.angle_beta   90.00
_cell.angle_gamma   90.00
#
_symmetry.space_group_name_H-M   'P 1'
#
loop_
_entity.id
_entity.type
_entity.pdbx_description
1 polymer ?
#
loop_
_entity_poly.entity_id
_entity_poly.type
_entity_poly.pdbx_seq_one_letter_code
_entity_poly.pdbx_strand_id
1 'polypeptide(L)'
;LTEIQKQMEEENITQYDLEETLKKILMFIQTYETGFLNEEISNPTREINDIIMRSNSLSEIFEEFVFWCQRLMFPKAEENTAALVRRVDAFIQDHYTERITTKMLAQEFGLVPSYLSRLFREYKGVTPNHYIQNIRIERSKEMLLNCPTVMTKDIALMVGYVDASYFFKVFKKNTGLSPSEYRMNELSK
;
A
#
# COMPACT_ATOMS: atom_id res chain seq x y z
N LEU A 1 10.67 14.68 21.19
CA LEU A 1 11.54 13.88 20.31
C LEU A 1 10.65 13.06 19.41
N THR A 2 10.90 13.07 18.11
CA THR A 2 10.22 12.19 17.15
C THR A 2 10.67 10.74 17.40
N GLU A 3 9.87 9.75 17.00
CA GLU A 3 10.23 8.33 17.12
C GLU A 3 11.59 8.03 16.44
N ILE A 4 11.87 8.68 15.31
CA ILE A 4 13.17 8.60 14.62
C ILE A 4 14.31 9.07 15.54
N GLN A 5 14.19 10.25 16.17
CA GLN A 5 15.24 10.76 17.03
C GLN A 5 15.55 9.81 18.19
N LYS A 6 14.52 9.18 18.74
CA LYS A 6 14.67 8.18 19.79
C LYS A 6 15.40 6.94 19.30
N GLN A 7 15.02 6.39 18.12
CA GLN A 7 15.72 5.26 17.52
C GLN A 7 17.17 5.59 17.18
N MET A 8 17.45 6.78 16.67
CA MET A 8 18.82 7.21 16.38
C MET A 8 19.67 7.35 17.65
N GLU A 9 19.10 7.85 18.75
CA GLU A 9 19.78 7.92 20.04
C GLU A 9 20.07 6.51 20.61
N GLU A 10 19.12 5.59 20.54
CA GLU A 10 19.27 4.21 20.98
C GLU A 10 20.38 3.47 20.20
N GLU A 11 20.47 3.70 18.90
CA GLU A 11 21.49 3.10 18.01
C GLU A 11 22.78 3.92 17.90
N ASN A 12 22.87 5.05 18.61
CA ASN A 12 23.99 5.99 18.56
C ASN A 12 24.35 6.46 17.14
N ILE A 13 23.32 6.67 16.29
CA ILE A 13 23.43 7.12 14.91
C ILE A 13 23.11 8.61 14.83
N THR A 14 24.01 9.40 14.27
CA THR A 14 23.69 10.81 13.99
C THR A 14 23.03 10.99 12.64
N GLN A 15 22.29 12.08 12.46
CA GLN A 15 21.71 12.41 11.14
C GLN A 15 22.82 12.48 10.07
N TYR A 16 23.99 12.98 10.43
CA TYR A 16 25.14 13.05 9.54
C TYR A 16 25.62 11.65 9.10
N ASP A 17 25.71 10.69 10.05
CA ASP A 17 26.12 9.30 9.75
C ASP A 17 25.12 8.63 8.81
N LEU A 18 23.83 8.90 9.00
CA LEU A 18 22.76 8.38 8.14
C LEU A 18 22.86 8.95 6.72
N GLU A 19 22.97 10.28 6.59
CA GLU A 19 23.16 10.95 5.30
C GLU A 19 24.40 10.43 4.56
N GLU A 20 25.54 10.32 5.25
CA GLU A 20 26.78 9.79 4.69
C GLU A 20 26.65 8.35 4.23
N THR A 21 25.93 7.52 4.99
CA THR A 21 25.69 6.13 4.64
C THR A 21 24.85 6.02 3.37
N LEU A 22 23.74 6.77 3.30
CA LEU A 22 22.85 6.79 2.13
C LEU A 22 23.57 7.32 0.89
N LYS A 23 24.42 8.35 1.03
CA LYS A 23 25.26 8.87 -0.06
C LYS A 23 26.26 7.83 -0.56
N LYS A 24 26.92 7.09 0.35
CA LYS A 24 27.86 6.02 -0.03
C LYS A 24 27.16 4.90 -0.79
N ILE A 25 25.97 4.49 -0.35
CA ILE A 25 25.15 3.51 -1.07
C ILE A 25 24.81 4.00 -2.47
N LEU A 26 24.38 5.25 -2.59
CA LEU A 26 24.07 5.86 -3.90
C LEU A 26 25.29 5.89 -4.82
N MET A 27 26.45 6.34 -4.31
CA MET A 27 27.72 6.33 -5.06
C MET A 27 28.13 4.94 -5.51
N PHE A 28 27.94 3.93 -4.65
CA PHE A 28 28.19 2.53 -5.00
C PHE A 28 27.31 2.09 -6.17
N ILE A 29 25.99 2.35 -6.10
CA ILE A 29 25.05 2.06 -7.18
C ILE A 29 25.48 2.77 -8.48
N GLN A 30 25.84 4.05 -8.41
CA GLN A 30 26.32 4.84 -9.56
C GLN A 30 27.57 4.27 -10.22
N THR A 31 28.47 3.71 -9.41
CA THR A 31 29.76 3.17 -9.91
C THR A 31 29.58 1.86 -10.68
N TYR A 32 28.65 1.00 -10.25
CA TYR A 32 28.43 -0.30 -10.87
C TYR A 32 27.39 -0.29 -12.02
N GLU A 33 26.54 0.71 -12.06
CA GLU A 33 25.44 0.83 -13.03
C GLU A 33 25.66 2.02 -13.99
N THR A 34 26.84 2.10 -14.63
CA THR A 34 27.30 3.23 -15.46
C THR A 34 26.45 3.54 -16.70
N GLY A 35 25.31 2.89 -16.91
CA GLY A 35 24.42 3.12 -18.06
C GLY A 35 23.00 3.60 -17.69
N PHE A 36 22.65 3.72 -16.42
CA PHE A 36 21.25 3.88 -16.01
C PHE A 36 20.87 5.23 -15.38
N LEU A 37 21.85 6.06 -15.01
CA LEU A 37 21.55 7.36 -14.45
C LEU A 37 21.37 8.38 -15.57
N ASN A 38 20.13 8.73 -15.88
CA ASN A 38 19.82 9.92 -16.65
C ASN A 38 20.33 11.16 -15.91
N GLU A 39 20.75 12.18 -16.66
CA GLU A 39 21.36 13.44 -16.20
C GLU A 39 20.48 14.29 -15.24
N GLU A 40 19.32 13.79 -14.81
CA GLU A 40 18.31 14.56 -14.05
C GLU A 40 18.46 14.54 -12.53
N ILE A 41 19.48 13.89 -11.94
CA ILE A 41 19.71 14.04 -10.50
C ILE A 41 20.40 15.38 -10.22
N SER A 42 19.62 16.44 -10.21
CA SER A 42 20.14 17.79 -10.00
C SER A 42 20.72 18.02 -8.61
N ASN A 43 20.31 17.26 -7.59
CA ASN A 43 20.88 17.33 -6.24
C ASN A 43 20.54 16.09 -5.37
N PRO A 44 21.37 15.02 -5.38
CA PRO A 44 21.16 13.83 -4.58
C PRO A 44 21.08 14.09 -3.07
N THR A 45 21.86 15.06 -2.58
CA THR A 45 21.88 15.43 -1.16
C THR A 45 20.54 15.98 -0.71
N ARG A 46 19.89 16.80 -1.54
CA ARG A 46 18.58 17.36 -1.24
C ARG A 46 17.51 16.27 -1.14
N GLU A 47 17.48 15.35 -2.10
CA GLU A 47 16.52 14.24 -2.09
C GLU A 47 16.69 13.33 -0.87
N ILE A 48 17.93 13.01 -0.49
CA ILE A 48 18.23 12.24 0.72
C ILE A 48 17.73 12.99 1.97
N ASN A 49 17.99 14.28 2.08
CA ASN A 49 17.51 15.10 3.20
C ASN A 49 15.98 15.17 3.25
N ASP A 50 15.32 15.33 2.10
CA ASP A 50 13.86 15.33 2.01
C ASP A 50 13.26 13.97 2.43
N ILE A 51 13.93 12.85 2.12
CA ILE A 51 13.55 11.52 2.59
C ILE A 51 13.66 11.44 4.13
N ILE A 52 14.80 11.85 4.69
CA ILE A 52 15.03 11.81 6.14
C ILE A 52 13.99 12.67 6.88
N MET A 53 13.69 13.89 6.37
CA MET A 53 12.80 14.84 7.04
C MET A 53 11.33 14.42 7.01
N ARG A 54 10.87 13.69 6.00
CA ARG A 54 9.45 13.29 5.86
C ARG A 54 9.13 11.91 6.43
N SER A 55 10.14 11.11 6.73
CA SER A 55 9.95 9.77 7.29
C SER A 55 9.77 9.80 8.81
N ASN A 56 9.09 8.82 9.39
CA ASN A 56 8.79 8.73 10.81
C ASN A 56 9.60 7.66 11.56
N SER A 57 10.38 6.84 10.84
CA SER A 57 11.23 5.79 11.40
C SER A 57 12.45 5.53 10.51
N LEU A 58 13.52 4.95 11.08
CA LEU A 58 14.70 4.54 10.31
C LEU A 58 14.32 3.54 9.20
N SER A 59 13.43 2.60 9.50
CA SER A 59 12.91 1.64 8.50
C SER A 59 12.26 2.36 7.32
N GLU A 60 11.45 3.39 7.58
CA GLU A 60 10.78 4.19 6.56
C GLU A 60 11.79 4.97 5.70
N ILE A 61 12.86 5.50 6.31
CA ILE A 61 13.94 6.18 5.58
C ILE A 61 14.59 5.23 4.58
N PHE A 62 14.96 4.03 5.01
CA PHE A 62 15.59 3.04 4.12
C PHE A 62 14.64 2.58 3.01
N GLU A 63 13.38 2.37 3.31
CA GLU A 63 12.37 1.99 2.33
C GLU A 63 12.15 3.08 1.27
N GLU A 64 12.04 4.34 1.71
CA GLU A 64 11.92 5.50 0.81
C GLU A 64 13.18 5.68 -0.05
N PHE A 65 14.35 5.50 0.53
CA PHE A 65 15.62 5.59 -0.18
C PHE A 65 15.77 4.48 -1.24
N VAL A 66 15.47 3.23 -0.89
CA VAL A 66 15.48 2.10 -1.86
C VAL A 66 14.50 2.36 -2.99
N PHE A 67 13.31 2.86 -2.69
CA PHE A 67 12.34 3.23 -3.71
C PHE A 67 12.87 4.31 -4.65
N TRP A 68 13.46 5.37 -4.10
CA TRP A 68 14.06 6.43 -4.91
C TRP A 68 15.18 5.90 -5.80
N CYS A 69 16.08 5.06 -5.28
CA CYS A 69 17.12 4.40 -6.06
C CYS A 69 16.55 3.53 -7.20
N GLN A 70 15.48 2.78 -6.94
CA GLN A 70 14.81 1.98 -7.98
C GLN A 70 14.25 2.84 -9.11
N ARG A 71 13.65 3.98 -8.81
CA ARG A 71 13.18 4.93 -9.84
C ARG A 71 14.32 5.47 -10.69
N LEU A 72 15.48 5.72 -10.07
CA LEU A 72 16.67 6.18 -10.79
C LEU A 72 17.25 5.11 -11.72
N MET A 73 17.30 3.87 -11.25
CA MET A 73 17.84 2.74 -12.04
C MET A 73 16.91 2.30 -13.18
N PHE A 74 15.60 2.51 -13.03
CA PHE A 74 14.62 2.04 -13.99
C PHE A 74 13.65 3.16 -14.43
N PRO A 75 14.14 4.19 -15.15
CA PRO A 75 13.29 5.33 -15.58
C PRO A 75 12.17 4.93 -16.55
N LYS A 76 12.30 3.82 -17.28
CA LYS A 76 11.18 3.22 -18.06
C LYS A 76 10.18 2.43 -17.21
N ALA A 77 10.32 2.47 -15.88
CA ALA A 77 9.47 1.72 -14.96
C ALA A 77 8.03 2.26 -14.86
N GLU A 78 7.71 3.44 -15.38
CA GLU A 78 6.32 3.94 -15.31
C GLU A 78 5.35 3.02 -16.07
N GLU A 79 5.72 2.58 -17.26
CA GLU A 79 4.91 1.62 -18.03
C GLU A 79 4.88 0.24 -17.37
N ASN A 80 6.01 -0.19 -16.79
CA ASN A 80 6.12 -1.44 -16.04
C ASN A 80 5.40 -1.35 -14.67
N THR A 81 5.40 -0.19 -14.05
CA THR A 81 4.74 0.09 -12.76
C THR A 81 3.22 0.05 -12.89
N ALA A 82 2.66 0.68 -13.92
CA ALA A 82 1.24 0.60 -14.21
C ALA A 82 0.80 -0.84 -14.55
N ALA A 83 1.62 -1.60 -15.27
CA ALA A 83 1.40 -3.01 -15.54
C ALA A 83 1.44 -3.84 -14.25
N LEU A 84 2.37 -3.57 -13.35
CA LEU A 84 2.45 -4.22 -12.04
C LEU A 84 1.20 -3.95 -11.20
N VAL A 85 0.76 -2.68 -11.11
CA VAL A 85 -0.47 -2.33 -10.38
C VAL A 85 -1.68 -3.02 -10.97
N ARG A 86 -1.78 -3.12 -12.32
CA ARG A 86 -2.86 -3.88 -12.98
C ARG A 86 -2.82 -5.37 -12.62
N ARG A 87 -1.63 -5.98 -12.52
CA ARG A 87 -1.49 -7.38 -12.10
C ARG A 87 -1.91 -7.59 -10.65
N VAL A 88 -1.49 -6.69 -9.73
CA VAL A 88 -1.91 -6.71 -8.33
C VAL A 88 -3.43 -6.51 -8.22
N ASP A 89 -4.00 -5.58 -8.99
CA ASP A 89 -5.44 -5.35 -9.05
C ASP A 89 -6.20 -6.61 -9.49
N ALA A 90 -5.80 -7.23 -10.59
CA ALA A 90 -6.40 -8.47 -11.08
C ALA A 90 -6.33 -9.58 -10.01
N PHE A 91 -5.17 -9.76 -9.38
CA PHE A 91 -5.02 -10.72 -8.28
C PHE A 91 -6.00 -10.44 -7.12
N ILE A 92 -6.14 -9.17 -6.70
CA ILE A 92 -7.09 -8.79 -5.66
C ILE A 92 -8.53 -9.09 -6.10
N GLN A 93 -8.91 -8.79 -7.34
CA GLN A 93 -10.25 -9.08 -7.87
C GLN A 93 -10.59 -10.57 -7.87
N ASP A 94 -9.59 -11.43 -8.13
CA ASP A 94 -9.78 -12.88 -8.15
C ASP A 94 -9.78 -13.51 -6.75
N HIS A 95 -9.08 -12.89 -5.77
CA HIS A 95 -8.84 -13.46 -4.45
C HIS A 95 -9.43 -12.65 -3.29
N TYR A 96 -10.29 -11.65 -3.54
CA TYR A 96 -10.80 -10.75 -2.47
C TYR A 96 -11.56 -11.49 -1.37
N THR A 97 -12.13 -12.67 -1.63
CA THR A 97 -12.80 -13.50 -0.64
C THR A 97 -11.85 -14.20 0.32
N GLU A 98 -10.57 -14.29 -0.04
CA GLU A 98 -9.55 -14.95 0.74
C GLU A 98 -8.93 -14.00 1.78
N ARG A 99 -8.16 -14.56 2.72
CA ARG A 99 -7.46 -13.78 3.73
C ARG A 99 -6.18 -13.15 3.16
N ILE A 100 -6.34 -12.16 2.28
CA ILE A 100 -5.21 -11.43 1.71
C ILE A 100 -4.89 -10.16 2.51
N THR A 101 -3.59 -9.85 2.62
CA THR A 101 -3.06 -8.68 3.31
C THR A 101 -2.03 -7.99 2.42
N THR A 102 -1.74 -6.71 2.67
CA THR A 102 -0.66 -6.00 1.94
C THR A 102 0.67 -6.75 2.02
N LYS A 103 0.98 -7.41 3.15
CA LYS A 103 2.20 -8.19 3.32
C LYS A 103 2.24 -9.41 2.39
N MET A 104 1.13 -10.16 2.31
CA MET A 104 1.03 -11.32 1.40
C MET A 104 1.11 -10.89 -0.07
N LEU A 105 0.40 -9.82 -0.44
CA LEU A 105 0.49 -9.26 -1.79
C LEU A 105 1.92 -8.85 -2.14
N ALA A 106 2.60 -8.17 -1.21
CA ALA A 106 3.98 -7.76 -1.45
C ALA A 106 4.90 -8.98 -1.65
N GLN A 107 4.75 -10.04 -0.85
CA GLN A 107 5.49 -11.29 -1.01
C GLN A 107 5.21 -11.96 -2.36
N GLU A 108 3.94 -12.05 -2.77
CA GLU A 108 3.52 -12.65 -4.04
C GLU A 108 4.15 -11.95 -5.26
N PHE A 109 4.26 -10.62 -5.20
CA PHE A 109 4.80 -9.81 -6.29
C PHE A 109 6.29 -9.45 -6.14
N GLY A 110 6.99 -10.01 -5.13
CA GLY A 110 8.42 -9.74 -4.89
C GLY A 110 8.71 -8.30 -4.47
N LEU A 111 7.78 -7.68 -3.73
CA LEU A 111 7.85 -6.27 -3.33
C LEU A 111 7.98 -6.12 -1.81
N VAL A 112 8.39 -4.93 -1.38
CA VAL A 112 8.29 -4.52 0.03
C VAL A 112 6.88 -3.98 0.30
N PRO A 113 6.24 -4.29 1.46
CA PRO A 113 4.86 -3.87 1.75
C PRO A 113 4.60 -2.36 1.68
N SER A 114 5.54 -1.54 2.13
CA SER A 114 5.46 -0.07 2.06
C SER A 114 5.51 0.43 0.61
N TYR A 115 6.40 -0.12 -0.20
CA TYR A 115 6.47 0.17 -1.63
C TYR A 115 5.14 -0.14 -2.34
N LEU A 116 4.62 -1.36 -2.15
CA LEU A 116 3.32 -1.73 -2.71
C LEU A 116 2.21 -0.78 -2.25
N SER A 117 2.17 -0.42 -0.95
CA SER A 117 1.17 0.49 -0.39
C SER A 117 1.22 1.87 -1.02
N ARG A 118 2.43 2.41 -1.24
CA ARG A 118 2.63 3.72 -1.85
C ARG A 118 2.26 3.69 -3.32
N LEU A 119 2.77 2.70 -4.05
CA LEU A 119 2.48 2.50 -5.46
C LEU A 119 0.97 2.38 -5.71
N PHE A 120 0.30 1.57 -4.91
CA PHE A 120 -1.13 1.36 -5.04
C PHE A 120 -1.93 2.63 -4.72
N ARG A 121 -1.49 3.43 -3.72
CA ARG A 121 -2.09 4.74 -3.41
C ARG A 121 -1.90 5.74 -4.55
N GLU A 122 -0.74 5.75 -5.19
CA GLU A 122 -0.44 6.63 -6.33
C GLU A 122 -1.37 6.33 -7.52
N TYR A 123 -1.59 5.05 -7.84
CA TYR A 123 -2.37 4.64 -9.02
C TYR A 123 -3.87 4.43 -8.75
N LYS A 124 -4.25 4.03 -7.54
CA LYS A 124 -5.65 3.73 -7.16
C LYS A 124 -6.23 4.71 -6.14
N GLY A 125 -5.45 5.65 -5.63
CA GLY A 125 -5.87 6.64 -4.64
C GLY A 125 -6.00 6.10 -3.20
N VAL A 126 -5.87 4.78 -2.99
CA VAL A 126 -6.06 4.12 -1.69
C VAL A 126 -5.03 3.02 -1.48
N THR A 127 -4.82 2.60 -0.23
CA THR A 127 -3.94 1.46 0.08
C THR A 127 -4.56 0.13 -0.36
N PRO A 128 -3.76 -0.95 -0.60
CA PRO A 128 -4.27 -2.27 -0.96
C PRO A 128 -5.34 -2.79 0.00
N ASN A 129 -5.12 -2.69 1.32
CA ASN A 129 -6.10 -3.13 2.32
C ASN A 129 -7.42 -2.38 2.20
N HIS A 130 -7.39 -1.06 1.99
CA HIS A 130 -8.60 -0.26 1.81
C HIS A 130 -9.31 -0.60 0.50
N TYR A 131 -8.54 -0.86 -0.56
CA TYR A 131 -9.08 -1.30 -1.85
C TYR A 131 -9.80 -2.65 -1.74
N ILE A 132 -9.21 -3.63 -1.05
CA ILE A 132 -9.86 -4.93 -0.77
C ILE A 132 -11.16 -4.73 0.01
N GLN A 133 -11.16 -3.87 1.04
CA GLN A 133 -12.38 -3.55 1.78
C GLN A 133 -13.46 -2.96 0.87
N ASN A 134 -13.10 -2.03 0.01
CA ASN A 134 -14.06 -1.42 -0.93
C ASN A 134 -14.69 -2.47 -1.86
N ILE A 135 -13.87 -3.35 -2.45
CA ILE A 135 -14.38 -4.44 -3.29
C ILE A 135 -15.35 -5.32 -2.52
N ARG A 136 -15.00 -5.74 -1.30
CA ARG A 136 -15.87 -6.57 -0.45
C ARG A 136 -17.19 -5.90 -0.12
N ILE A 137 -17.17 -4.60 0.15
CA ILE A 137 -18.40 -3.83 0.40
C ILE A 137 -19.25 -3.74 -0.86
N GLU A 138 -18.68 -3.43 -2.02
CA GLU A 138 -19.47 -3.37 -3.26
C GLU A 138 -20.08 -4.74 -3.61
N ARG A 139 -19.31 -5.81 -3.52
CA ARG A 139 -19.82 -7.18 -3.73
C ARG A 139 -20.89 -7.57 -2.72
N SER A 140 -20.76 -7.14 -1.47
CA SER A 140 -21.79 -7.39 -0.45
C SER A 140 -23.10 -6.64 -0.74
N LYS A 141 -23.03 -5.43 -1.28
CA LYS A 141 -24.24 -4.69 -1.72
C LYS A 141 -24.97 -5.46 -2.82
N GLU A 142 -24.25 -5.93 -3.84
CA GLU A 142 -24.81 -6.76 -4.90
C GLU A 142 -25.50 -8.01 -4.35
N MET A 143 -24.84 -8.73 -3.42
CA MET A 143 -25.38 -9.94 -2.81
C MET A 143 -26.57 -9.68 -1.92
N LEU A 144 -26.59 -8.54 -1.18
CA LEU A 144 -27.72 -8.15 -0.35
C LEU A 144 -29.02 -7.98 -1.16
N LEU A 145 -28.90 -7.53 -2.40
CA LEU A 145 -30.05 -7.30 -3.29
C LEU A 145 -30.43 -8.54 -4.10
N ASN A 146 -29.42 -9.26 -4.63
CA ASN A 146 -29.64 -10.41 -5.49
C ASN A 146 -29.97 -11.71 -4.73
N CYS A 147 -29.63 -11.76 -3.43
CA CYS A 147 -29.84 -12.93 -2.57
C CYS A 147 -30.63 -12.53 -1.30
N PRO A 148 -31.92 -12.13 -1.40
CA PRO A 148 -32.67 -11.56 -0.28
C PRO A 148 -32.91 -12.56 0.87
N THR A 149 -32.87 -13.85 0.61
CA THR A 149 -33.06 -14.92 1.60
C THR A 149 -31.78 -15.28 2.38
N VAL A 150 -30.60 -14.88 1.88
CA VAL A 150 -29.32 -15.17 2.54
C VAL A 150 -29.13 -14.24 3.74
N MET A 151 -28.74 -14.81 4.88
CA MET A 151 -28.50 -14.01 6.08
C MET A 151 -27.30 -13.05 5.88
N THR A 152 -27.42 -11.85 6.42
CA THR A 152 -26.34 -10.82 6.28
C THR A 152 -24.99 -11.27 6.86
N LYS A 153 -25.02 -12.14 7.90
CA LYS A 153 -23.79 -12.76 8.45
C LYS A 153 -23.11 -13.70 7.46
N ASP A 154 -23.92 -14.44 6.67
CA ASP A 154 -23.38 -15.40 5.70
C ASP A 154 -22.80 -14.64 4.49
N ILE A 155 -23.45 -13.54 4.08
CA ILE A 155 -22.89 -12.61 3.07
C ILE A 155 -21.52 -12.08 3.53
N ALA A 156 -21.37 -11.73 4.82
CA ALA A 156 -20.07 -11.31 5.35
C ALA A 156 -18.97 -12.36 5.11
N LEU A 157 -19.27 -13.63 5.38
CA LEU A 157 -18.33 -14.73 5.14
C LEU A 157 -18.05 -14.92 3.64
N MET A 158 -19.08 -14.87 2.81
CA MET A 158 -18.96 -15.05 1.36
C MET A 158 -18.09 -13.97 0.69
N VAL A 159 -18.08 -12.74 1.21
CA VAL A 159 -17.21 -11.67 0.72
C VAL A 159 -15.85 -11.60 1.42
N GLY A 160 -15.51 -12.59 2.26
CA GLY A 160 -14.18 -12.76 2.83
C GLY A 160 -13.94 -12.13 4.21
N TYR A 161 -15.00 -11.78 4.97
CA TYR A 161 -14.85 -11.39 6.36
C TYR A 161 -14.99 -12.61 7.29
N VAL A 162 -14.02 -12.82 8.16
CA VAL A 162 -14.05 -13.89 9.18
C VAL A 162 -15.00 -13.52 10.31
N ASP A 163 -15.11 -12.24 10.65
CA ASP A 163 -15.99 -11.71 11.70
C ASP A 163 -17.08 -10.85 11.10
N ALA A 164 -18.31 -11.31 11.20
CA ALA A 164 -19.49 -10.60 10.75
C ALA A 164 -19.71 -9.27 11.51
N SER A 165 -19.33 -9.20 12.80
CA SER A 165 -19.47 -7.97 13.58
C SER A 165 -18.54 -6.86 13.07
N TYR A 166 -17.32 -7.24 12.67
CA TYR A 166 -16.39 -6.31 12.02
C TYR A 166 -16.94 -5.87 10.65
N PHE A 167 -17.44 -6.79 9.85
CA PHE A 167 -18.09 -6.45 8.58
C PHE A 167 -19.22 -5.44 8.76
N PHE A 168 -20.12 -5.64 9.74
CA PHE A 168 -21.22 -4.70 9.97
C PHE A 168 -20.76 -3.29 10.28
N LYS A 169 -19.69 -3.16 11.08
CA LYS A 169 -19.06 -1.85 11.38
C LYS A 169 -18.49 -1.20 10.12
N VAL A 170 -17.74 -1.97 9.33
CA VAL A 170 -17.13 -1.49 8.07
C VAL A 170 -18.19 -1.11 7.06
N PHE A 171 -19.21 -1.95 6.89
CA PHE A 171 -20.32 -1.69 5.96
C PHE A 171 -21.08 -0.41 6.34
N LYS A 172 -21.45 -0.25 7.62
CA LYS A 172 -22.13 0.95 8.11
C LYS A 172 -21.27 2.20 7.96
N LYS A 173 -19.96 2.11 8.20
CA LYS A 173 -19.04 3.23 7.98
C LYS A 173 -18.99 3.68 6.52
N ASN A 174 -19.08 2.74 5.57
CA ASN A 174 -18.98 3.03 4.14
C ASN A 174 -20.31 3.46 3.51
N THR A 175 -21.45 2.96 4.01
CA THR A 175 -22.78 3.16 3.40
C THR A 175 -23.71 4.05 4.22
N GLY A 176 -23.39 4.30 5.48
CA GLY A 176 -24.25 4.98 6.45
C GLY A 176 -25.30 4.06 7.08
N LEU A 177 -25.55 2.86 6.54
CA LEU A 177 -26.58 1.92 6.95
C LEU A 177 -25.98 0.58 7.37
N SER A 178 -26.65 -0.15 8.26
CA SER A 178 -26.33 -1.56 8.46
C SER A 178 -26.69 -2.38 7.21
N PRO A 179 -26.09 -3.57 7.00
CA PRO A 179 -26.44 -4.42 5.86
C PRO A 179 -27.92 -4.76 5.76
N SER A 180 -28.60 -4.96 6.90
CA SER A 180 -30.03 -5.25 6.93
C SER A 180 -30.88 -4.01 6.54
N GLU A 181 -30.55 -2.84 7.08
CA GLU A 181 -31.20 -1.58 6.72
C GLU A 181 -30.98 -1.26 5.25
N TYR A 182 -29.78 -1.45 4.74
CA TYR A 182 -29.45 -1.25 3.32
C TYR A 182 -30.31 -2.13 2.43
N ARG A 183 -30.41 -3.43 2.73
CA ARG A 183 -31.27 -4.38 2.00
C ARG A 183 -32.73 -3.91 1.99
N MET A 184 -33.27 -3.57 3.16
CA MET A 184 -34.68 -3.11 3.26
C MET A 184 -34.91 -1.85 2.45
N ASN A 185 -34.04 -0.87 2.57
CA ASN A 185 -34.21 0.41 1.88
C ASN A 185 -34.17 0.27 0.35
N GLU A 186 -33.25 -0.56 -0.15
CA GLU A 186 -33.09 -0.73 -1.60
C GLU A 186 -34.19 -1.59 -2.23
N LEU A 187 -34.70 -2.62 -1.52
CA LEU A 187 -35.79 -3.46 -2.01
C LEU A 187 -37.16 -2.79 -1.90
N SER A 188 -37.25 -1.65 -1.17
CA SER A 188 -38.51 -0.88 -1.00
C SER A 188 -38.66 0.26 -2.01
N LYS A 189 -37.61 0.47 -2.86
CA LYS A 189 -37.63 1.47 -3.95
C LYS A 189 -38.26 0.90 -5.20
#